data_10960a74d33281a9cf486fc1b51b6e59
#
_entry.id   10960a74d33281a9cf486fc1b51b6e59
#
_cell.length_a   1.000
_cell.length_b   1.000
_cell.length_c   1.000
_cell.angle_alpha   90.00
_cell.angle_beta   90.00
_cell.angle_gamma   90.00
#
_symmetry.space_group_name_H-M   'P 1'
#
loop_
_entity.id
_entity.type
_entity.pdbx_description
1 polymer ?
#
loop_
_entity_poly.entity_id
_entity_poly.type
_entity_poly.pdbx_seq_one_letter_code
_entity_poly.pdbx_strand_id
1 'polypeptide(L)'
;MRVRMVVAYDGTNYSGWQIQPNGVTIEQKLNEALQALLGEDIRVTGASRTDAGVHSLGNVCIFDTDTRMPAEKISYALNQRLPEDIVVQDSCEVPDTFHPRFSRSRKTYEYRILNRRFRMPTRRLDTYFYHYPLDVEKMQEAADYLVGEHDFKSFCAVNAQSKTSVRTIYACTVTKEEDIITIRVTGNGFLYNMVRIIAGTLIKVGAGEFAPQEMQTILDACDRSVAGPTAPAHGLTMIGLEYE
;
A
#
# COMPACT_ATOMS: atom_id res chain seq x y z
N MET A 1 20.63 13.44 -14.77
CA MET A 1 19.33 13.96 -14.33
C MET A 1 18.67 12.98 -13.39
N ARG A 2 17.85 13.47 -12.43
CA ARG A 2 17.01 12.62 -11.57
C ARG A 2 15.62 12.48 -12.15
N VAL A 3 15.16 11.26 -12.29
CA VAL A 3 13.83 10.95 -12.86
C VAL A 3 12.94 10.37 -11.77
N ARG A 4 11.73 10.94 -11.64
CA ARG A 4 10.64 10.39 -10.84
C ARG A 4 9.73 9.56 -11.74
N MET A 5 9.31 8.40 -11.28
CA MET A 5 8.29 7.57 -11.93
C MET A 5 7.13 7.29 -10.99
N VAL A 6 5.92 7.20 -11.55
CA VAL A 6 4.71 6.69 -10.89
C VAL A 6 4.43 5.31 -11.44
N VAL A 7 4.37 4.30 -10.57
CA VAL A 7 4.31 2.89 -10.96
C VAL A 7 3.05 2.24 -10.42
N ALA A 8 2.25 1.67 -11.33
CA ALA A 8 1.13 0.80 -10.99
C ALA A 8 1.53 -0.67 -11.20
N TYR A 9 1.04 -1.57 -10.35
CA TYR A 9 1.30 -3.01 -10.49
C TYR A 9 0.23 -3.88 -9.82
N ASP A 10 -0.01 -5.03 -10.42
CA ASP A 10 -0.64 -6.19 -9.77
C ASP A 10 0.44 -6.95 -9.00
N GLY A 11 0.36 -6.92 -7.66
CA GLY A 11 1.36 -7.54 -6.78
C GLY A 11 1.25 -9.05 -6.63
N THR A 12 0.26 -9.71 -7.24
CA THR A 12 -0.08 -11.11 -7.02
C THR A 12 1.11 -12.06 -7.19
N ASN A 13 1.94 -11.84 -8.23
CA ASN A 13 3.06 -12.70 -8.57
C ASN A 13 4.40 -12.23 -7.97
N TYR A 14 4.38 -11.21 -7.11
CA TYR A 14 5.60 -10.57 -6.62
C TYR A 14 5.76 -10.73 -5.11
N SER A 15 7.02 -10.87 -4.69
CA SER A 15 7.43 -10.89 -3.28
C SER A 15 7.52 -9.47 -2.69
N GLY A 16 6.63 -8.57 -3.12
CA GLY A 16 6.54 -7.18 -2.73
C GLY A 16 7.41 -6.25 -3.57
N TRP A 17 7.58 -5.02 -3.07
CA TRP A 17 8.35 -4.01 -3.77
C TRP A 17 9.85 -4.28 -3.74
N GLN A 18 10.44 -4.40 -2.54
CA GLN A 18 11.89 -4.36 -2.33
C GLN A 18 12.59 -5.65 -2.74
N ILE A 19 13.73 -5.52 -3.44
CA ILE A 19 14.61 -6.65 -3.80
C ILE A 19 14.97 -7.47 -2.55
N GLN A 20 14.80 -8.77 -2.69
CA GLN A 20 15.14 -9.77 -1.68
C GLN A 20 15.56 -11.09 -2.33
N PRO A 21 16.35 -11.95 -1.62
CA PRO A 21 16.91 -13.16 -2.21
C PRO A 21 15.88 -14.22 -2.62
N ASN A 22 14.71 -14.22 -2.00
CA ASN A 22 13.78 -15.35 -2.01
C ASN A 22 12.58 -15.17 -2.97
N GLY A 23 12.63 -14.24 -3.93
CA GLY A 23 11.55 -14.07 -4.88
C GLY A 23 11.70 -12.88 -5.80
N VAL A 24 10.91 -12.87 -6.86
CA VAL A 24 10.85 -11.78 -7.84
C VAL A 24 10.11 -10.59 -7.22
N THR A 25 10.62 -9.38 -7.42
CA THR A 25 10.08 -8.16 -6.85
C THR A 25 9.84 -7.08 -7.90
N ILE A 26 8.99 -6.10 -7.58
CA ILE A 26 8.70 -4.97 -8.49
C ILE A 26 9.98 -4.15 -8.76
N GLU A 27 10.75 -3.82 -7.71
CA GLU A 27 12.02 -3.08 -7.81
C GLU A 27 13.03 -3.79 -8.73
N GLN A 28 13.12 -5.12 -8.63
CA GLN A 28 13.97 -5.92 -9.53
C GLN A 28 13.55 -5.77 -10.98
N LYS A 29 12.26 -5.90 -11.30
CA LYS A 29 11.76 -5.79 -12.67
C LYS A 29 11.97 -4.39 -13.27
N LEU A 30 11.79 -3.36 -12.46
CA LEU A 30 12.09 -1.99 -12.88
C LEU A 30 13.58 -1.79 -13.18
N ASN A 31 14.48 -2.28 -12.31
CA ASN A 31 15.93 -2.18 -12.54
C ASN A 31 16.36 -2.94 -13.79
N GLU A 32 15.89 -4.19 -13.98
CA GLU A 32 16.17 -4.99 -15.18
C GLU A 32 15.73 -4.28 -16.47
N ALA A 33 14.52 -3.71 -16.47
CA ALA A 33 13.96 -3.02 -17.62
C ALA A 33 14.68 -1.69 -17.90
N LEU A 34 15.05 -0.91 -16.88
CA LEU A 34 15.84 0.32 -17.00
C LEU A 34 17.25 0.03 -17.54
N GLN A 35 17.91 -0.99 -17.00
CA GLN A 35 19.23 -1.41 -17.51
C GLN A 35 19.17 -1.83 -18.98
N ALA A 36 18.15 -2.58 -19.37
CA ALA A 36 17.95 -2.99 -20.76
C ALA A 36 17.60 -1.81 -21.68
N LEU A 37 16.94 -0.76 -21.17
CA LEU A 37 16.56 0.42 -21.93
C LEU A 37 17.72 1.41 -22.10
N LEU A 38 18.46 1.70 -21.02
CA LEU A 38 19.41 2.80 -20.95
C LEU A 38 20.87 2.35 -21.02
N GLY A 39 21.16 1.06 -20.79
CA GLY A 39 22.51 0.53 -20.79
C GLY A 39 23.32 0.91 -19.55
N GLU A 40 22.67 1.38 -18.48
CA GLU A 40 23.25 1.84 -17.23
C GLU A 40 22.88 0.91 -16.07
N ASP A 41 23.78 0.73 -15.07
CA ASP A 41 23.46 0.03 -13.83
C ASP A 41 22.60 0.92 -12.91
N ILE A 42 21.30 0.89 -13.13
CA ILE A 42 20.33 1.74 -12.45
C ILE A 42 19.66 0.98 -11.30
N ARG A 43 19.53 1.69 -10.18
CA ARG A 43 18.77 1.20 -9.01
C ARG A 43 17.71 2.22 -8.63
N VAL A 44 16.46 1.81 -8.71
CA VAL A 44 15.34 2.67 -8.29
C VAL A 44 15.27 2.76 -6.76
N THR A 45 14.82 3.91 -6.26
CA THR A 45 14.50 4.13 -4.85
C THR A 45 13.02 4.40 -4.71
N GLY A 46 12.26 3.46 -4.15
CA GLY A 46 10.82 3.58 -3.99
C GLY A 46 10.40 4.38 -2.75
N ALA A 47 9.26 5.07 -2.81
CA ALA A 47 8.64 5.79 -1.70
C ALA A 47 8.06 4.87 -0.64
N SER A 48 7.42 3.79 -1.06
CA SER A 48 6.77 2.84 -0.18
C SER A 48 7.19 1.41 -0.49
N ARG A 49 7.40 0.63 0.58
CA ARG A 49 7.57 -0.81 0.49
C ARG A 49 6.21 -1.44 0.65
N THR A 50 5.72 -2.10 -0.38
CA THR A 50 4.52 -2.94 -0.31
C THR A 50 4.93 -4.38 -0.02
N ASP A 51 4.08 -5.10 0.73
CA ASP A 51 4.30 -6.51 1.05
C ASP A 51 4.05 -7.41 -0.17
N ALA A 52 4.47 -8.67 -0.08
CA ALA A 52 4.14 -9.69 -1.08
C ALA A 52 2.63 -9.77 -1.32
N GLY A 53 2.21 -9.75 -2.57
CA GLY A 53 0.80 -9.82 -2.97
C GLY A 53 0.00 -8.52 -2.84
N VAL A 54 0.62 -7.41 -2.42
CA VAL A 54 -0.03 -6.09 -2.32
C VAL A 54 0.10 -5.35 -3.65
N HIS A 55 -1.00 -4.76 -4.12
CA HIS A 55 -1.08 -4.01 -5.37
C HIS A 55 -0.75 -2.52 -5.19
N SER A 56 -0.54 -1.83 -6.31
CA SER A 56 -0.43 -0.37 -6.33
C SER A 56 -0.99 0.22 -7.61
N LEU A 57 -1.64 1.37 -7.51
CA LEU A 57 -2.01 2.23 -8.65
C LEU A 57 -1.04 3.41 -8.83
N GLY A 58 -0.20 3.72 -7.82
CA GLY A 58 0.64 4.90 -7.87
C GLY A 58 1.77 4.91 -6.85
N ASN A 59 2.61 3.87 -6.79
CA ASN A 59 3.85 3.96 -6.01
C ASN A 59 4.85 4.86 -6.74
N VAL A 60 5.54 5.71 -6.01
CA VAL A 60 6.54 6.63 -6.58
C VAL A 60 7.93 6.09 -6.35
N CYS A 61 8.76 6.15 -7.38
CA CYS A 61 10.20 5.90 -7.26
C CYS A 61 11.03 6.91 -8.04
N ILE A 62 12.31 6.98 -7.72
CA ILE A 62 13.31 7.79 -8.44
C ILE A 62 14.49 6.92 -8.84
N PHE A 63 15.21 7.41 -9.85
CA PHE A 63 16.55 6.97 -10.22
C PHE A 63 17.34 8.12 -10.85
N ASP A 64 18.65 8.01 -10.87
CA ASP A 64 19.56 8.94 -11.52
C ASP A 64 20.08 8.30 -12.83
N THR A 65 20.24 9.11 -13.89
CA THR A 65 20.71 8.63 -15.21
C THR A 65 21.44 9.75 -15.98
N ASP A 66 22.37 9.34 -16.84
CA ASP A 66 23.09 10.22 -17.78
C ASP A 66 22.49 10.19 -19.20
N THR A 67 21.37 9.49 -19.39
CA THR A 67 20.70 9.38 -20.68
C THR A 67 20.33 10.75 -21.27
N ARG A 68 20.33 10.84 -22.62
CA ARG A 68 19.81 11.99 -23.37
C ARG A 68 18.31 11.85 -23.68
N MET A 69 17.70 10.74 -23.32
CA MET A 69 16.25 10.54 -23.50
C MET A 69 15.49 11.53 -22.61
N PRO A 70 14.53 12.30 -23.13
CA PRO A 70 13.67 13.14 -22.31
C PRO A 70 12.95 12.32 -21.22
N ALA A 71 12.91 12.84 -19.99
CA ALA A 71 12.38 12.11 -18.83
C ALA A 71 10.94 11.62 -19.03
N GLU A 72 10.11 12.43 -19.69
CA GLU A 72 8.70 12.12 -20.01
C GLU A 72 8.53 11.02 -21.08
N LYS A 73 9.60 10.66 -21.80
CA LYS A 73 9.59 9.57 -22.77
C LYS A 73 9.99 8.23 -22.19
N ILE A 74 10.61 8.25 -21.02
CA ILE A 74 11.10 7.02 -20.36
C ILE A 74 9.94 6.08 -20.05
N SER A 75 8.80 6.57 -19.54
CA SER A 75 7.63 5.74 -19.25
C SER A 75 7.15 4.95 -20.47
N TYR A 76 7.07 5.61 -21.64
CA TYR A 76 6.64 4.96 -22.89
C TYR A 76 7.62 3.86 -23.34
N ALA A 77 8.92 4.16 -23.28
CA ALA A 77 9.95 3.21 -23.71
C ALA A 77 10.09 2.04 -22.73
N LEU A 78 9.92 2.30 -21.41
CA LEU A 78 10.04 1.30 -20.35
C LEU A 78 8.87 0.31 -20.38
N ASN A 79 7.64 0.80 -20.63
CA ASN A 79 6.45 -0.04 -20.72
C ASN A 79 6.47 -1.04 -21.89
N GLN A 80 7.36 -0.86 -22.89
CA GLN A 80 7.59 -1.86 -23.94
C GLN A 80 8.45 -3.04 -23.47
N ARG A 81 9.05 -2.97 -22.27
CA ARG A 81 9.99 -3.96 -21.71
C ARG A 81 9.50 -4.57 -20.42
N LEU A 82 8.57 -3.90 -19.74
CA LEU A 82 7.97 -4.39 -18.51
C LEU A 82 6.95 -5.50 -18.81
N PRO A 83 6.74 -6.44 -17.90
CA PRO A 83 5.63 -7.38 -17.97
C PRO A 83 4.29 -6.64 -17.83
N GLU A 84 3.19 -7.24 -18.30
CA GLU A 84 1.87 -6.60 -18.36
C GLU A 84 1.29 -6.20 -17.00
N ASP A 85 1.77 -6.82 -15.92
CA ASP A 85 1.36 -6.58 -14.55
C ASP A 85 2.16 -5.45 -13.84
N ILE A 86 3.09 -4.77 -14.55
CA ILE A 86 3.81 -3.58 -14.08
C ILE A 86 3.77 -2.49 -15.15
N VAL A 87 3.24 -1.32 -14.81
CA VAL A 87 3.12 -0.19 -15.74
C VAL A 87 3.60 1.10 -15.10
N VAL A 88 4.50 1.82 -15.77
CA VAL A 88 4.90 3.18 -15.41
C VAL A 88 3.87 4.15 -15.99
N GLN A 89 3.09 4.78 -15.11
CA GLN A 89 1.99 5.68 -15.48
C GLN A 89 2.49 7.06 -15.88
N ASP A 90 3.59 7.52 -15.29
CA ASP A 90 4.21 8.83 -15.52
C ASP A 90 5.69 8.78 -15.24
N SER A 91 6.46 9.61 -15.95
CA SER A 91 7.87 9.86 -15.69
C SER A 91 8.23 11.32 -15.99
N CYS A 92 8.94 11.97 -15.08
CA CYS A 92 9.37 13.34 -15.24
C CYS A 92 10.70 13.60 -14.53
N GLU A 93 11.42 14.63 -15.00
CA GLU A 93 12.60 15.12 -14.29
C GLU A 93 12.19 15.84 -13.00
N VAL A 94 12.97 15.65 -11.96
CA VAL A 94 12.80 16.31 -10.65
C VAL A 94 14.14 16.83 -10.14
N PRO A 95 14.15 17.84 -9.24
CA PRO A 95 15.39 18.32 -8.65
C PRO A 95 16.13 17.17 -7.90
N ASP A 96 17.47 17.23 -7.90
CA ASP A 96 18.34 16.26 -7.22
C ASP A 96 18.10 16.20 -5.69
N THR A 97 17.49 17.24 -5.13
CA THR A 97 17.06 17.29 -3.73
C THR A 97 15.80 16.51 -3.43
N PHE A 98 15.01 16.14 -4.46
CA PHE A 98 13.80 15.36 -4.25
C PHE A 98 14.13 13.94 -3.83
N HIS A 99 13.49 13.49 -2.73
CA HIS A 99 13.61 12.12 -2.26
C HIS A 99 12.23 11.53 -1.90
N PRO A 100 11.79 10.42 -2.51
CA PRO A 100 10.41 9.95 -2.44
C PRO A 100 9.97 9.51 -1.03
N ARG A 101 10.92 9.21 -0.10
CA ARG A 101 10.62 8.83 1.29
C ARG A 101 10.70 9.98 2.27
N PHE A 102 11.53 11.01 2.00
CA PHE A 102 11.81 12.08 2.95
C PHE A 102 11.06 13.36 2.64
N SER A 103 10.60 13.53 1.41
CA SER A 103 9.66 14.61 1.06
C SER A 103 8.33 14.35 1.75
N ARG A 104 7.72 15.43 2.30
CA ARG A 104 6.42 15.33 2.96
C ARG A 104 5.39 14.81 1.97
N SER A 105 4.63 13.81 2.39
CA SER A 105 3.64 13.20 1.52
C SER A 105 2.47 12.63 2.31
N ARG A 106 1.32 12.57 1.66
CA ARG A 106 0.13 11.84 2.12
C ARG A 106 0.03 10.57 1.29
N LYS A 107 -0.10 9.44 1.98
CA LYS A 107 -0.22 8.11 1.36
C LYS A 107 -1.62 7.59 1.57
N THR A 108 -2.25 7.14 0.50
CA THR A 108 -3.59 6.56 0.56
C THR A 108 -3.55 5.10 0.15
N TYR A 109 -4.19 4.26 0.96
CA TYR A 109 -4.40 2.84 0.72
C TYR A 109 -5.89 2.50 0.76
N GLU A 110 -6.29 1.51 -0.02
CA GLU A 110 -7.60 0.87 0.05
C GLU A 110 -7.46 -0.60 0.36
N TYR A 111 -8.28 -1.09 1.28
CA TYR A 111 -8.51 -2.51 1.48
C TYR A 111 -9.91 -2.88 1.05
N ARG A 112 -10.05 -3.80 0.10
CA ARG A 112 -11.32 -4.20 -0.50
C ARG A 112 -11.75 -5.56 -0.02
N ILE A 113 -13.02 -5.66 0.43
CA ILE A 113 -13.64 -6.88 0.93
C ILE A 113 -14.83 -7.21 0.02
N LEU A 114 -14.81 -8.39 -0.59
CA LEU A 114 -15.98 -8.94 -1.27
C LEU A 114 -16.89 -9.60 -0.22
N ASN A 115 -17.95 -8.87 0.19
CA ASN A 115 -18.85 -9.29 1.27
C ASN A 115 -20.17 -9.82 0.73
N ARG A 116 -20.21 -11.09 0.41
CA ARG A 116 -21.35 -11.79 -0.15
C ARG A 116 -21.32 -13.29 0.13
N ARG A 117 -22.42 -13.99 -0.16
CA ARG A 117 -22.56 -15.44 0.10
C ARG A 117 -21.54 -16.30 -0.65
N PHE A 118 -21.27 -16.02 -1.92
CA PHE A 118 -20.38 -16.81 -2.77
C PHE A 118 -19.24 -15.98 -3.35
N ARG A 119 -18.09 -16.61 -3.60
CA ARG A 119 -16.93 -16.00 -4.26
C ARG A 119 -17.27 -15.53 -5.68
N MET A 120 -16.58 -14.50 -6.13
CA MET A 120 -16.60 -14.02 -7.50
C MET A 120 -15.21 -14.24 -8.13
N PRO A 121 -15.05 -15.17 -9.09
CA PRO A 121 -13.73 -15.49 -9.64
C PRO A 121 -13.00 -14.29 -10.25
N THR A 122 -13.72 -13.34 -10.85
CA THR A 122 -13.15 -12.12 -11.46
C THR A 122 -12.64 -11.11 -10.43
N ARG A 123 -12.96 -11.28 -9.14
CA ARG A 123 -12.51 -10.44 -8.04
C ARG A 123 -11.51 -11.14 -7.11
N ARG A 124 -11.02 -12.31 -7.50
CA ARG A 124 -10.17 -13.14 -6.62
C ARG A 124 -8.80 -12.55 -6.32
N LEU A 125 -8.29 -11.66 -7.17
CA LEU A 125 -6.95 -11.09 -7.05
C LEU A 125 -6.93 -9.71 -6.38
N ASP A 126 -8.07 -9.00 -6.36
CA ASP A 126 -8.16 -7.61 -5.90
C ASP A 126 -9.10 -7.39 -4.71
N THR A 127 -9.70 -8.46 -4.16
CA THR A 127 -10.60 -8.38 -3.00
C THR A 127 -10.41 -9.56 -2.05
N TYR A 128 -10.47 -9.30 -0.74
CA TYR A 128 -10.59 -10.35 0.27
C TYR A 128 -12.04 -10.81 0.38
N PHE A 129 -12.28 -12.09 0.13
CA PHE A 129 -13.62 -12.66 0.26
C PHE A 129 -14.00 -12.95 1.71
N TYR A 130 -15.10 -12.36 2.17
CA TYR A 130 -15.68 -12.59 3.50
C TYR A 130 -17.17 -12.84 3.39
N HIS A 131 -17.65 -14.06 3.74
CA HIS A 131 -19.02 -14.50 3.44
C HIS A 131 -20.06 -14.13 4.51
N TYR A 132 -19.64 -13.88 5.76
CA TYR A 132 -20.57 -13.45 6.80
C TYR A 132 -20.91 -11.96 6.63
N PRO A 133 -22.16 -11.54 6.92
CA PRO A 133 -22.51 -10.12 6.90
C PRO A 133 -21.57 -9.29 7.80
N LEU A 134 -21.20 -8.11 7.32
CA LEU A 134 -20.43 -7.12 8.07
C LEU A 134 -21.27 -5.86 8.28
N ASP A 135 -21.28 -5.35 9.50
CA ASP A 135 -21.92 -4.10 9.89
C ASP A 135 -20.98 -2.93 9.56
N VAL A 136 -21.24 -2.27 8.42
CA VAL A 136 -20.39 -1.19 7.90
C VAL A 136 -20.46 0.07 8.78
N GLU A 137 -21.60 0.34 9.41
CA GLU A 137 -21.76 1.49 10.30
C GLU A 137 -20.87 1.36 11.54
N LYS A 138 -20.86 0.17 12.16
CA LYS A 138 -19.94 -0.12 13.28
C LYS A 138 -18.48 -0.10 12.85
N MET A 139 -18.16 -0.59 11.64
CA MET A 139 -16.80 -0.50 11.11
C MET A 139 -16.37 0.97 10.95
N GLN A 140 -17.27 1.86 10.46
CA GLN A 140 -16.97 3.28 10.36
C GLN A 140 -16.81 3.93 11.73
N GLU A 141 -17.70 3.65 12.68
CA GLU A 141 -17.59 4.14 14.07
C GLU A 141 -16.21 3.76 14.66
N ALA A 142 -15.77 2.52 14.47
CA ALA A 142 -14.45 2.10 14.92
C ALA A 142 -13.30 2.76 14.15
N ALA A 143 -13.46 3.01 12.85
CA ALA A 143 -12.46 3.67 12.02
C ALA A 143 -12.21 5.12 12.45
N ASP A 144 -13.21 5.81 12.98
CA ASP A 144 -13.13 7.20 13.43
C ASP A 144 -12.14 7.35 14.60
N TYR A 145 -11.99 6.36 15.47
CA TYR A 145 -10.98 6.36 16.54
C TYR A 145 -9.54 6.34 16.04
N LEU A 146 -9.29 5.90 14.81
CA LEU A 146 -7.95 5.84 14.22
C LEU A 146 -7.46 7.20 13.68
N VAL A 147 -8.38 8.16 13.51
CA VAL A 147 -8.04 9.49 12.94
C VAL A 147 -7.29 10.32 13.99
N GLY A 148 -6.18 10.91 13.58
CA GLY A 148 -5.32 11.70 14.48
C GLY A 148 -3.91 11.13 14.56
N GLU A 149 -3.13 11.68 15.49
CA GLU A 149 -1.79 11.19 15.82
C GLU A 149 -1.87 10.20 16.99
N HIS A 150 -1.44 8.97 16.75
CA HIS A 150 -1.47 7.90 17.74
C HIS A 150 -0.20 7.05 17.67
N ASP A 151 0.10 6.32 18.76
CA ASP A 151 1.05 5.21 18.73
C ASP A 151 0.36 3.96 18.15
N PHE A 152 0.66 3.63 16.90
CA PHE A 152 0.11 2.47 16.20
C PHE A 152 0.87 1.16 16.45
N LYS A 153 1.51 1.01 17.60
CA LYS A 153 2.27 -0.20 17.94
C LYS A 153 1.40 -1.46 17.92
N SER A 154 0.14 -1.39 18.37
CA SER A 154 -0.84 -2.50 18.28
C SER A 154 -1.15 -2.91 16.83
N PHE A 155 -0.99 -2.00 15.89
CA PHE A 155 -1.21 -2.23 14.45
C PHE A 155 0.10 -2.44 13.67
N CYS A 156 1.17 -2.83 14.35
CA CYS A 156 2.48 -3.04 13.75
C CYS A 156 2.92 -4.50 13.90
N ALA A 157 3.40 -5.12 12.83
CA ALA A 157 3.99 -6.45 12.92
C ALA A 157 5.29 -6.44 13.72
N VAL A 158 5.57 -7.53 14.44
CA VAL A 158 6.65 -7.65 15.45
C VAL A 158 8.05 -7.34 14.88
N ASN A 159 8.30 -7.56 13.58
CA ASN A 159 9.62 -7.38 12.94
C ASN A 159 9.76 -6.03 12.21
N ALA A 160 9.03 -5.00 12.60
CA ALA A 160 9.11 -3.69 11.95
C ALA A 160 10.45 -2.99 12.22
N GLN A 161 11.07 -2.48 11.15
CA GLN A 161 12.34 -1.73 11.20
C GLN A 161 12.14 -0.22 11.43
N SER A 162 10.98 0.19 11.92
CA SER A 162 10.65 1.60 12.11
C SER A 162 11.23 2.16 13.40
N LYS A 163 11.79 3.39 13.35
CA LYS A 163 12.36 4.07 14.52
C LYS A 163 11.30 4.50 15.54
N THR A 164 10.06 4.73 15.07
CA THR A 164 8.91 5.12 15.89
C THR A 164 7.65 4.49 15.36
N SER A 165 6.71 4.18 16.24
CA SER A 165 5.37 3.66 15.93
C SER A 165 4.31 4.75 15.84
N VAL A 166 4.64 6.00 16.17
CA VAL A 166 3.72 7.14 16.07
C VAL A 166 3.48 7.50 14.60
N ARG A 167 2.20 7.58 14.22
CA ARG A 167 1.75 8.00 12.87
C ARG A 167 0.55 8.91 12.98
N THR A 168 0.31 9.70 11.93
CA THR A 168 -0.90 10.51 11.80
C THR A 168 -1.76 9.93 10.69
N ILE A 169 -2.96 9.49 11.02
CA ILE A 169 -4.01 9.16 10.05
C ILE A 169 -4.88 10.41 9.85
N TYR A 170 -4.95 10.89 8.62
CA TYR A 170 -5.75 12.07 8.25
C TYR A 170 -7.21 11.72 8.00
N ALA A 171 -7.47 10.52 7.50
CA ALA A 171 -8.81 9.99 7.25
C ALA A 171 -8.80 8.47 7.24
N CYS A 172 -9.86 7.87 7.78
CA CYS A 172 -10.15 6.44 7.66
C CYS A 172 -11.64 6.28 7.40
N THR A 173 -12.01 5.84 6.19
CA THR A 173 -13.41 5.71 5.77
C THR A 173 -13.74 4.29 5.39
N VAL A 174 -14.96 3.85 5.74
CA VAL A 174 -15.51 2.54 5.38
C VAL A 174 -16.78 2.77 4.58
N THR A 175 -16.79 2.33 3.33
CA THR A 175 -17.93 2.45 2.44
C THR A 175 -18.34 1.09 1.90
N LYS A 176 -19.60 0.96 1.49
CA LYS A 176 -20.08 -0.23 0.81
C LYS A 176 -20.80 0.15 -0.46
N GLU A 177 -20.34 -0.41 -1.56
CA GLU A 177 -21.00 -0.33 -2.87
C GLU A 177 -21.32 -1.76 -3.34
N GLU A 178 -22.59 -2.07 -3.48
CA GLU A 178 -23.08 -3.42 -3.79
C GLU A 178 -22.51 -4.47 -2.80
N ASP A 179 -21.66 -5.37 -3.30
CA ASP A 179 -21.02 -6.44 -2.52
C ASP A 179 -19.61 -6.09 -2.06
N ILE A 180 -19.09 -4.89 -2.39
CA ILE A 180 -17.72 -4.47 -2.05
C ILE A 180 -17.75 -3.50 -0.88
N ILE A 181 -17.05 -3.87 0.21
CA ILE A 181 -16.72 -2.96 1.29
C ILE A 181 -15.29 -2.47 1.06
N THR A 182 -15.12 -1.15 1.06
CA THR A 182 -13.82 -0.49 0.89
C THR A 182 -13.44 0.25 2.17
N ILE A 183 -12.31 -0.12 2.74
CA ILE A 183 -11.67 0.60 3.85
C ILE A 183 -10.57 1.46 3.23
N ARG A 184 -10.71 2.79 3.26
CA ARG A 184 -9.73 3.73 2.70
C ARG A 184 -9.04 4.48 3.83
N VAL A 185 -7.71 4.43 3.86
CA VAL A 185 -6.88 5.05 4.91
C VAL A 185 -5.87 5.99 4.28
N THR A 186 -5.84 7.24 4.75
CA THR A 186 -4.88 8.26 4.33
C THR A 186 -4.07 8.73 5.55
N GLY A 187 -2.75 8.72 5.45
CA GLY A 187 -1.86 9.11 6.55
C GLY A 187 -0.48 9.59 6.08
N ASN A 188 0.33 10.08 7.02
CA ASN A 188 1.71 10.54 6.76
C ASN A 188 2.69 9.39 6.51
N GLY A 189 2.30 8.16 6.84
CA GLY A 189 3.09 6.95 6.67
C GLY A 189 2.45 5.78 7.41
N PHE A 190 2.87 4.57 7.07
CA PHE A 190 2.32 3.35 7.65
C PHE A 190 3.46 2.44 8.13
N LEU A 191 3.20 1.71 9.21
CA LEU A 191 4.07 0.68 9.75
C LEU A 191 3.92 -0.62 8.96
N TYR A 192 4.82 -1.55 9.18
CA TYR A 192 4.76 -2.86 8.56
C TYR A 192 3.43 -3.57 8.87
N ASN A 193 2.72 -3.97 7.82
CA ASN A 193 1.37 -4.57 7.86
C ASN A 193 0.25 -3.69 8.47
N MET A 194 0.49 -2.42 8.79
CA MET A 194 -0.43 -1.58 9.55
C MET A 194 -1.84 -1.54 8.94
N VAL A 195 -1.98 -1.21 7.67
CA VAL A 195 -3.31 -1.13 7.02
C VAL A 195 -4.02 -2.47 6.99
N ARG A 196 -3.31 -3.56 6.81
CA ARG A 196 -3.87 -4.92 6.82
C ARG A 196 -4.34 -5.34 8.23
N ILE A 197 -3.63 -4.92 9.28
CA ILE A 197 -4.03 -5.16 10.67
C ILE A 197 -5.25 -4.29 11.02
N ILE A 198 -5.28 -3.03 10.58
CA ILE A 198 -6.46 -2.16 10.69
C ILE A 198 -7.67 -2.83 10.02
N ALA A 199 -7.51 -3.30 8.79
CA ALA A 199 -8.58 -3.98 8.05
C ALA A 199 -9.08 -5.24 8.78
N GLY A 200 -8.15 -6.08 9.28
CA GLY A 200 -8.52 -7.26 10.04
C GLY A 200 -9.24 -6.95 11.36
N THR A 201 -8.87 -5.85 12.02
CA THR A 201 -9.52 -5.39 13.25
C THR A 201 -10.93 -4.85 12.95
N LEU A 202 -11.07 -4.03 11.90
CA LEU A 202 -12.38 -3.53 11.47
C LEU A 202 -13.33 -4.64 11.02
N ILE A 203 -12.81 -5.71 10.39
CA ILE A 203 -13.60 -6.90 10.07
C ILE A 203 -14.14 -7.57 11.36
N LYS A 204 -13.35 -7.65 12.42
CA LYS A 204 -13.79 -8.15 13.72
C LYS A 204 -14.92 -7.31 14.33
N VAL A 205 -14.82 -5.98 14.18
CA VAL A 205 -15.89 -5.06 14.59
C VAL A 205 -17.16 -5.28 13.75
N GLY A 206 -17.03 -5.33 12.43
CA GLY A 206 -18.15 -5.56 11.52
C GLY A 206 -18.84 -6.91 11.74
N ALA A 207 -18.10 -7.93 12.17
CA ALA A 207 -18.61 -9.24 12.50
C ALA A 207 -19.25 -9.31 13.92
N GLY A 208 -19.15 -8.23 14.72
CA GLY A 208 -19.66 -8.15 16.07
C GLY A 208 -18.81 -8.87 17.11
N GLU A 209 -17.56 -9.23 16.79
CA GLU A 209 -16.62 -9.84 17.73
C GLU A 209 -15.96 -8.79 18.64
N PHE A 210 -15.81 -7.54 18.14
CA PHE A 210 -15.36 -6.38 18.90
C PHE A 210 -16.42 -5.30 18.87
N ALA A 211 -16.58 -4.57 19.97
CA ALA A 211 -17.37 -3.34 19.97
C ALA A 211 -16.55 -2.21 19.31
N PRO A 212 -17.18 -1.21 18.64
CA PRO A 212 -16.46 -0.10 18.00
C PRO A 212 -15.50 0.63 18.96
N GLN A 213 -15.90 0.83 20.22
CA GLN A 213 -15.14 1.53 21.25
C GLN A 213 -13.88 0.78 21.71
N GLU A 214 -13.81 -0.53 21.46
CA GLU A 214 -12.60 -1.33 21.75
C GLU A 214 -11.41 -0.89 20.88
N MET A 215 -11.66 -0.20 19.74
CA MET A 215 -10.59 0.36 18.92
C MET A 215 -9.69 1.32 19.72
N GLN A 216 -10.27 2.15 20.61
CA GLN A 216 -9.48 3.02 21.50
C GLN A 216 -8.65 2.19 22.48
N THR A 217 -9.24 1.16 23.09
CA THR A 217 -8.53 0.26 24.01
C THR A 217 -7.36 -0.45 23.32
N ILE A 218 -7.54 -0.87 22.06
CA ILE A 218 -6.49 -1.50 21.24
C ILE A 218 -5.35 -0.51 20.95
N LEU A 219 -5.67 0.75 20.63
CA LEU A 219 -4.67 1.81 20.43
C LEU A 219 -3.84 2.02 21.71
N ASP A 220 -4.52 2.22 22.82
CA ASP A 220 -3.90 2.54 24.13
C ASP A 220 -3.05 1.39 24.68
N ALA A 221 -3.38 0.14 24.35
CA ALA A 221 -2.65 -1.04 24.78
C ALA A 221 -1.22 -1.11 24.23
N CYS A 222 -0.93 -0.52 23.08
CA CYS A 222 0.37 -0.60 22.42
C CYS A 222 0.89 -2.05 22.28
N ASP A 223 -0.02 -3.01 22.14
CA ASP A 223 0.25 -4.45 22.06
C ASP A 223 -0.41 -5.07 20.82
N ARG A 224 0.41 -5.68 19.93
CA ARG A 224 -0.06 -6.34 18.72
C ARG A 224 -1.05 -7.48 18.99
N SER A 225 -0.97 -8.15 20.14
CA SER A 225 -1.78 -9.33 20.46
C SER A 225 -3.27 -9.02 20.64
N VAL A 226 -3.61 -7.78 21.00
CA VAL A 226 -5.00 -7.37 21.25
C VAL A 226 -5.72 -6.88 19.99
N ALA A 227 -4.98 -6.58 18.91
CA ALA A 227 -5.57 -6.19 17.62
C ALA A 227 -6.01 -7.42 16.82
N GLY A 228 -6.85 -7.18 15.82
CA GLY A 228 -7.32 -8.22 14.90
C GLY A 228 -6.19 -8.86 14.06
N PRO A 229 -6.50 -9.91 13.30
CA PRO A 229 -5.53 -10.59 12.46
C PRO A 229 -5.03 -9.69 11.32
N THR A 230 -3.85 -10.00 10.78
CA THR A 230 -3.38 -9.36 9.54
C THR A 230 -4.23 -9.87 8.37
N ALA A 231 -5.02 -8.99 7.77
CA ALA A 231 -5.86 -9.34 6.63
C ALA A 231 -5.02 -9.75 5.40
N PRO A 232 -5.53 -10.61 4.50
CA PRO A 232 -4.81 -11.07 3.31
C PRO A 232 -4.30 -9.94 2.41
N ALA A 233 -3.12 -10.11 1.82
CA ALA A 233 -2.44 -9.05 1.07
C ALA A 233 -3.19 -8.60 -0.18
N HIS A 234 -3.80 -9.55 -0.92
CA HIS A 234 -4.49 -9.30 -2.18
C HIS A 234 -5.72 -8.38 -2.10
N GLY A 235 -6.23 -8.09 -0.90
CA GLY A 235 -7.26 -7.07 -0.71
C GLY A 235 -6.70 -5.65 -0.63
N LEU A 236 -5.37 -5.48 -0.47
CA LEU A 236 -4.73 -4.18 -0.25
C LEU A 236 -4.16 -3.61 -1.54
N THR A 237 -4.52 -2.37 -1.82
CA THR A 237 -3.96 -1.57 -2.93
C THR A 237 -3.48 -0.23 -2.42
N MET A 238 -2.23 0.14 -2.73
CA MET A 238 -1.75 1.50 -2.58
C MET A 238 -2.36 2.36 -3.70
N ILE A 239 -3.13 3.37 -3.34
CA ILE A 239 -3.81 4.24 -4.32
C ILE A 239 -2.85 5.29 -4.88
N GLY A 240 -2.05 5.89 -4.01
CA GLY A 240 -1.05 6.86 -4.45
C GLY A 240 -0.41 7.65 -3.31
N LEU A 241 0.48 8.55 -3.73
CA LEU A 241 1.13 9.54 -2.87
C LEU A 241 0.89 10.94 -3.43
N GLU A 242 0.56 11.86 -2.54
CA GLU A 242 0.51 13.30 -2.81
C GLU A 242 1.66 13.94 -2.06
N TYR A 243 2.54 14.66 -2.77
CA TYR A 243 3.63 15.43 -2.18
C TYR A 243 3.20 16.88 -1.96
N GLU A 244 3.58 17.43 -0.78
CA GLU A 244 3.34 18.83 -0.41
C GLU A 244 4.38 19.79 -1.04
#